data_f2528704d257922c174c58ba544bfc05
#
_entry.id   f2528704d257922c174c58ba544bfc05
#
_cell.length_a   1.000
_cell.length_b   1.000
_cell.length_c   1.000
_cell.angle_alpha   90.00
_cell.angle_beta   90.00
_cell.angle_gamma   90.00
#
_symmetry.space_group_name_H-M   'P 1'
#
loop_
_entity.id
_entity.type
_entity.pdbx_description
1 polymer ?
#
loop_
_entity_poly.entity_id
_entity_poly.type
_entity_poly.pdbx_seq_one_letter_code
_entity_poly.pdbx_strand_id
1 'polypeptide(L)'
;MSVPSTMKALKSVAANESQVQSVPVPKLRDDYVLAKVHAVALNPTDWKHVAWMPAEGATVGCDFAGTVVKVGPKVTKSLKEGDRITGFTHGVNKVEPEDGCFAEYAVMKGDLATKIPDSWSFEEASTFGVGVSTVGQGLYQSLKLTLPGEGSGNGEYVLVYGGSTATGTLAIQYAKLSGYKVLSTNSPHNNDLVKSLGVEKSFNYKDQDCGKQIREYTGGKLSKVFDTISEGDSPKISAEAIGDNGGKISFLLPVGRDKVPDEKIEIQTTLAYSVTGEGFKFGPNDVPAKPEDFEFAKKFWGLTEKLFAEGKIKSHPTDVRSGGIDKIKEGMKDQQDGKVSGKKIVYTIA
;
A
#
# COMPACT_ATOMS: atom_id res chain seq x y z
N MET A 1 -29.26 -4.93 -5.24
CA MET A 1 -29.02 -5.20 -6.70
C MET A 1 -28.79 -6.69 -6.88
N SER A 2 -29.33 -7.31 -7.96
CA SER A 2 -29.04 -8.72 -8.24
C SER A 2 -27.57 -8.86 -8.68
N VAL A 3 -26.83 -9.76 -8.03
CA VAL A 3 -25.46 -10.10 -8.42
C VAL A 3 -25.51 -11.05 -9.62
N PRO A 4 -24.78 -10.77 -10.71
CA PRO A 4 -24.73 -11.69 -11.85
C PRO A 4 -24.01 -12.99 -11.47
N SER A 5 -24.20 -14.04 -12.26
CA SER A 5 -23.51 -15.32 -12.04
C SER A 5 -22.04 -15.26 -12.48
N THR A 6 -21.72 -14.42 -13.46
CA THR A 6 -20.38 -14.26 -14.03
C THR A 6 -20.00 -12.78 -14.13
N MET A 7 -18.69 -12.51 -14.15
CA MET A 7 -18.11 -11.19 -14.25
C MET A 7 -16.85 -11.20 -15.12
N LYS A 8 -16.42 -10.04 -15.60
CA LYS A 8 -15.08 -9.87 -16.16
C LYS A 8 -14.04 -9.72 -15.05
N ALA A 9 -12.90 -10.39 -15.19
CA ALA A 9 -11.75 -10.23 -14.30
C ALA A 9 -10.43 -10.39 -15.07
N LEU A 10 -9.40 -9.67 -14.64
CA LEU A 10 -8.03 -9.86 -15.11
C LEU A 10 -7.38 -11.01 -14.32
N LYS A 11 -7.06 -12.09 -15.00
CA LYS A 11 -6.50 -13.31 -14.40
C LYS A 11 -5.03 -13.46 -14.76
N SER A 12 -4.21 -13.86 -13.80
CA SER A 12 -2.84 -14.35 -14.03
C SER A 12 -2.91 -15.69 -14.73
N VAL A 13 -2.20 -15.88 -15.84
CA VAL A 13 -2.22 -17.14 -16.63
C VAL A 13 -0.84 -17.78 -16.70
N ALA A 14 0.21 -16.99 -16.78
CA ALA A 14 1.59 -17.45 -16.76
C ALA A 14 2.52 -16.32 -16.27
N ALA A 15 3.82 -16.60 -16.17
CA ALA A 15 4.81 -15.57 -15.85
C ALA A 15 4.80 -14.45 -16.92
N ASN A 16 4.66 -13.19 -16.46
CA ASN A 16 4.50 -12.01 -17.29
C ASN A 16 3.22 -11.99 -18.15
N GLU A 17 2.27 -12.87 -17.90
CA GLU A 17 1.06 -12.97 -18.71
C GLU A 17 -0.20 -12.92 -17.85
N SER A 18 -1.13 -12.05 -18.23
CA SER A 18 -2.47 -11.97 -17.67
C SER A 18 -3.50 -11.76 -18.78
N GLN A 19 -4.72 -12.25 -18.58
CA GLN A 19 -5.80 -12.17 -19.56
C GLN A 19 -7.10 -11.79 -18.90
N VAL A 20 -7.91 -10.98 -19.59
CA VAL A 20 -9.29 -10.71 -19.19
C VAL A 20 -10.14 -11.93 -19.55
N GLN A 21 -10.85 -12.45 -18.55
CA GLN A 21 -11.68 -13.64 -18.68
C GLN A 21 -13.06 -13.38 -18.08
N SER A 22 -14.06 -14.10 -18.59
CA SER A 22 -15.38 -14.21 -17.94
C SER A 22 -15.31 -15.35 -16.93
N VAL A 23 -15.53 -15.04 -15.66
CA VAL A 23 -15.40 -15.97 -14.53
C VAL A 23 -16.63 -15.87 -13.61
N PRO A 24 -16.91 -16.85 -12.76
CA PRO A 24 -17.92 -16.71 -11.72
C PRO A 24 -17.61 -15.52 -10.81
N VAL A 25 -18.64 -14.85 -10.28
CA VAL A 25 -18.48 -13.87 -9.20
C VAL A 25 -17.95 -14.59 -7.95
N PRO A 26 -16.95 -14.03 -7.21
CA PRO A 26 -16.34 -14.70 -6.09
C PRO A 26 -17.34 -15.02 -4.98
N LYS A 27 -17.13 -16.14 -4.30
CA LYS A 27 -17.99 -16.57 -3.19
C LYS A 27 -17.74 -15.69 -1.97
N LEU A 28 -18.82 -15.20 -1.37
CA LEU A 28 -18.73 -14.49 -0.10
C LEU A 28 -18.35 -15.44 1.03
N ARG A 29 -17.24 -15.18 1.71
CA ARG A 29 -16.82 -15.85 2.94
C ARG A 29 -17.43 -15.14 4.17
N ASP A 30 -17.52 -15.85 5.30
CA ASP A 30 -18.25 -15.37 6.49
C ASP A 30 -17.76 -14.02 7.04
N ASP A 31 -16.47 -13.77 7.01
CA ASP A 31 -15.81 -12.55 7.54
C ASP A 31 -15.38 -11.58 6.44
N TYR A 32 -15.95 -11.72 5.25
CA TYR A 32 -15.69 -10.90 4.09
C TYR A 32 -16.91 -10.05 3.70
N VAL A 33 -16.66 -9.06 2.86
CA VAL A 33 -17.70 -8.35 2.09
C VAL A 33 -17.51 -8.63 0.61
N LEU A 34 -18.60 -8.71 -0.14
CA LEU A 34 -18.63 -8.66 -1.59
C LEU A 34 -18.95 -7.23 -2.00
N ALA A 35 -18.14 -6.64 -2.84
CA ALA A 35 -18.33 -5.30 -3.36
C ALA A 35 -18.40 -5.30 -4.90
N LYS A 36 -19.26 -4.44 -5.46
CA LYS A 36 -19.17 -4.03 -6.87
C LYS A 36 -18.04 -3.03 -6.99
N VAL A 37 -17.07 -3.31 -7.85
CA VAL A 37 -15.90 -2.46 -8.07
C VAL A 37 -16.28 -1.31 -8.99
N HIS A 38 -15.88 -0.07 -8.65
CA HIS A 38 -16.08 1.12 -9.48
C HIS A 38 -14.76 1.71 -9.98
N ALA A 39 -13.70 1.61 -9.19
CA ALA A 39 -12.37 2.01 -9.58
C ALA A 39 -11.32 1.08 -8.98
N VAL A 40 -10.23 0.89 -9.71
CA VAL A 40 -9.05 0.15 -9.26
C VAL A 40 -7.80 0.99 -9.46
N ALA A 41 -6.82 0.85 -8.56
CA ALA A 41 -5.56 1.56 -8.66
C ALA A 41 -4.39 0.58 -8.71
N LEU A 42 -3.42 0.86 -9.58
CA LEU A 42 -2.31 -0.03 -9.84
C LEU A 42 -1.16 0.19 -8.84
N ASN A 43 -0.56 -0.90 -8.44
CA ASN A 43 0.64 -0.95 -7.60
C ASN A 43 1.77 -1.74 -8.28
N PRO A 44 3.04 -1.47 -7.97
CA PRO A 44 4.13 -2.30 -8.46
C PRO A 44 3.97 -3.78 -8.14
N THR A 45 3.33 -4.12 -7.02
CA THR A 45 3.08 -5.49 -6.63
C THR A 45 2.19 -6.25 -7.60
N ASP A 46 1.26 -5.58 -8.30
CA ASP A 46 0.34 -6.23 -9.23
C ASP A 46 1.09 -6.88 -10.41
N TRP A 47 1.99 -6.12 -11.05
CA TRP A 47 2.79 -6.66 -12.15
C TRP A 47 3.95 -7.55 -11.65
N LYS A 48 4.55 -7.25 -10.47
CA LYS A 48 5.62 -8.05 -9.88
C LYS A 48 5.13 -9.46 -9.53
N HIS A 49 3.92 -9.61 -9.01
CA HIS A 49 3.34 -10.93 -8.74
C HIS A 49 3.09 -11.72 -10.02
N VAL A 50 2.48 -11.11 -11.05
CA VAL A 50 2.29 -11.76 -12.34
C VAL A 50 3.64 -12.17 -12.97
N ALA A 51 4.69 -11.35 -12.79
CA ALA A 51 5.99 -11.62 -13.39
C ALA A 51 6.79 -12.68 -12.63
N TRP A 52 6.84 -12.60 -11.30
CA TRP A 52 7.80 -13.38 -10.49
C TRP A 52 7.16 -14.50 -9.67
N MET A 53 5.87 -14.38 -9.38
CA MET A 53 5.14 -15.33 -8.53
C MET A 53 3.76 -15.65 -9.13
N PRO A 54 3.68 -16.02 -10.43
CA PRO A 54 2.38 -16.22 -11.07
C PRO A 54 1.61 -17.33 -10.36
N ALA A 55 0.30 -17.12 -10.25
CA ALA A 55 -0.65 -18.11 -9.80
C ALA A 55 -1.74 -18.25 -10.88
N GLU A 56 -1.68 -19.34 -11.65
CA GLU A 56 -2.63 -19.56 -12.75
C GLU A 56 -4.07 -19.54 -12.24
N GLY A 57 -4.91 -18.77 -12.93
CA GLY A 57 -6.31 -18.59 -12.60
C GLY A 57 -6.58 -17.62 -11.44
N ALA A 58 -5.56 -17.06 -10.75
CA ALA A 58 -5.78 -16.08 -9.71
C ALA A 58 -6.12 -14.69 -10.28
N THR A 59 -7.03 -13.97 -9.62
CA THR A 59 -7.40 -12.59 -9.97
C THR A 59 -6.27 -11.63 -9.59
N VAL A 60 -5.95 -10.69 -10.47
CA VAL A 60 -4.93 -9.66 -10.23
C VAL A 60 -5.56 -8.48 -9.48
N GLY A 61 -4.71 -7.66 -8.83
CA GLY A 61 -5.11 -6.37 -8.27
C GLY A 61 -5.27 -6.36 -6.75
N CYS A 62 -4.74 -5.29 -6.13
CA CYS A 62 -4.73 -5.14 -4.68
C CYS A 62 -5.57 -3.96 -4.18
N ASP A 63 -5.80 -2.95 -5.01
CA ASP A 63 -6.44 -1.69 -4.61
C ASP A 63 -7.72 -1.42 -5.38
N PHE A 64 -8.80 -1.18 -4.66
CA PHE A 64 -10.07 -0.81 -5.27
C PHE A 64 -10.89 0.15 -4.40
N ALA A 65 -11.88 0.75 -5.02
CA ALA A 65 -13.02 1.38 -4.35
C ALA A 65 -14.31 0.91 -5.04
N GLY A 66 -15.36 0.75 -4.25
CA GLY A 66 -16.61 0.20 -4.76
C GLY A 66 -17.76 0.34 -3.78
N THR A 67 -18.84 -0.36 -4.09
CA THR A 67 -20.07 -0.36 -3.28
C THR A 67 -20.33 -1.76 -2.72
N VAL A 68 -20.58 -1.85 -1.43
CA VAL A 68 -20.92 -3.11 -0.74
C VAL A 68 -22.21 -3.69 -1.34
N VAL A 69 -22.16 -4.95 -1.74
CA VAL A 69 -23.31 -5.70 -2.24
C VAL A 69 -23.81 -6.71 -1.20
N LYS A 70 -22.90 -7.36 -0.49
CA LYS A 70 -23.24 -8.29 0.59
C LYS A 70 -22.21 -8.23 1.69
N VAL A 71 -22.64 -8.47 2.93
CA VAL A 71 -21.78 -8.53 4.11
C VAL A 71 -21.86 -9.94 4.70
N GLY A 72 -20.72 -10.53 4.99
CA GLY A 72 -20.64 -11.84 5.64
C GLY A 72 -21.06 -11.78 7.11
N PRO A 73 -21.63 -12.87 7.66
CA PRO A 73 -22.23 -12.86 8.99
C PRO A 73 -21.24 -12.69 10.15
N LYS A 74 -19.94 -12.87 9.91
CA LYS A 74 -18.88 -12.70 10.92
C LYS A 74 -18.13 -11.36 10.83
N VAL A 75 -18.51 -10.47 9.90
CA VAL A 75 -17.98 -9.12 9.84
C VAL A 75 -18.44 -8.35 11.08
N THR A 76 -17.49 -7.78 11.83
CA THR A 76 -17.79 -7.05 13.07
C THR A 76 -18.00 -5.57 12.85
N LYS A 77 -17.49 -5.03 11.74
CA LYS A 77 -17.63 -3.63 11.36
C LYS A 77 -19.06 -3.34 10.87
N SER A 78 -19.60 -2.20 11.26
CA SER A 78 -20.97 -1.78 10.84
C SER A 78 -20.98 -1.39 9.36
N LEU A 79 -21.09 -2.39 8.50
CA LEU A 79 -21.24 -2.25 7.05
C LEU A 79 -22.62 -2.74 6.61
N LYS A 80 -23.14 -2.14 5.55
CA LYS A 80 -24.41 -2.54 4.93
C LYS A 80 -24.34 -2.42 3.41
N GLU A 81 -25.26 -3.08 2.72
CA GLU A 81 -25.44 -2.92 1.27
C GLU A 81 -25.61 -1.44 0.91
N GLY A 82 -24.92 -1.02 -0.15
CA GLY A 82 -24.90 0.37 -0.61
C GLY A 82 -23.81 1.24 0.00
N ASP A 83 -23.11 0.80 1.05
CA ASP A 83 -21.98 1.57 1.60
C ASP A 83 -20.86 1.68 0.56
N ARG A 84 -20.33 2.89 0.39
CA ARG A 84 -19.17 3.18 -0.46
C ARG A 84 -17.91 2.89 0.34
N ILE A 85 -17.05 2.02 -0.19
CA ILE A 85 -15.84 1.55 0.52
C ILE A 85 -14.60 1.60 -0.34
N THR A 86 -13.46 1.64 0.33
CA THR A 86 -12.15 1.27 -0.21
C THR A 86 -11.51 0.21 0.67
N GLY A 87 -10.54 -0.51 0.13
CA GLY A 87 -9.82 -1.50 0.90
C GLY A 87 -8.75 -2.23 0.11
N PHE A 88 -8.17 -3.20 0.77
CA PHE A 88 -7.07 -4.03 0.31
C PHE A 88 -7.55 -5.44 -0.03
N THR A 89 -7.07 -5.97 -1.17
CA THR A 89 -7.24 -7.37 -1.56
C THR A 89 -5.89 -8.02 -1.85
N HIS A 90 -5.82 -9.35 -1.75
CA HIS A 90 -4.60 -10.09 -2.07
C HIS A 90 -4.62 -10.56 -3.51
N GLY A 91 -4.23 -9.68 -4.46
CA GLY A 91 -4.13 -10.04 -5.88
C GLY A 91 -3.08 -11.11 -6.15
N VAL A 92 -3.37 -11.99 -7.12
CA VAL A 92 -2.53 -13.16 -7.50
C VAL A 92 -2.30 -14.12 -6.31
N ASN A 93 -3.31 -14.26 -5.43
CA ASN A 93 -3.24 -15.16 -4.29
C ASN A 93 -3.34 -16.62 -4.76
N LYS A 94 -2.30 -17.42 -4.50
CA LYS A 94 -2.24 -18.83 -4.90
C LYS A 94 -3.14 -19.73 -4.03
N VAL A 95 -3.44 -19.30 -2.80
CA VAL A 95 -4.26 -20.06 -1.85
C VAL A 95 -5.74 -19.78 -2.08
N GLU A 96 -6.09 -18.51 -2.31
CA GLU A 96 -7.45 -18.05 -2.60
C GLU A 96 -7.48 -17.31 -3.96
N PRO A 97 -7.58 -18.05 -5.09
CA PRO A 97 -7.49 -17.45 -6.43
C PRO A 97 -8.61 -16.46 -6.78
N GLU A 98 -9.69 -16.43 -6.00
CA GLU A 98 -10.79 -15.47 -6.16
C GLU A 98 -10.46 -14.09 -5.53
N ASP A 99 -9.44 -14.01 -4.65
CA ASP A 99 -8.97 -12.74 -4.12
C ASP A 99 -8.34 -11.91 -5.25
N GLY A 100 -8.42 -10.60 -5.14
CA GLY A 100 -7.99 -9.68 -6.18
C GLY A 100 -9.14 -8.84 -6.69
N CYS A 101 -8.83 -7.63 -7.14
CA CYS A 101 -9.86 -6.64 -7.42
C CYS A 101 -9.86 -6.09 -8.85
N PHE A 102 -8.98 -6.53 -9.74
CA PHE A 102 -9.07 -6.11 -11.13
C PHE A 102 -10.19 -6.89 -11.84
N ALA A 103 -11.41 -6.65 -11.39
CA ALA A 103 -12.63 -7.35 -11.73
C ALA A 103 -13.85 -6.44 -11.52
N GLU A 104 -15.03 -6.84 -11.98
CA GLU A 104 -16.29 -6.11 -11.76
C GLU A 104 -16.82 -6.27 -10.32
N TYR A 105 -16.46 -7.37 -9.65
CA TYR A 105 -16.76 -7.63 -8.24
C TYR A 105 -15.50 -8.16 -7.55
N ALA A 106 -15.35 -7.82 -6.26
CA ALA A 106 -14.24 -8.26 -5.43
C ALA A 106 -14.74 -8.66 -4.04
N VAL A 107 -14.02 -9.60 -3.41
CA VAL A 107 -14.20 -9.93 -1.99
C VAL A 107 -12.99 -9.44 -1.19
N MET A 108 -13.25 -8.95 0.02
CA MET A 108 -12.20 -8.53 0.93
C MET A 108 -12.61 -8.76 2.40
N LYS A 109 -11.63 -8.82 3.31
CA LYS A 109 -11.91 -8.83 4.75
C LYS A 109 -12.80 -7.65 5.13
N GLY A 110 -14.00 -7.94 5.65
CA GLY A 110 -14.99 -6.92 5.97
C GLY A 110 -14.50 -5.92 7.00
N ASP A 111 -13.77 -6.38 8.01
CA ASP A 111 -13.25 -5.54 9.08
C ASP A 111 -12.09 -4.63 8.64
N LEU A 112 -11.51 -4.86 7.45
CA LEU A 112 -10.55 -3.97 6.82
C LEU A 112 -11.18 -3.04 5.78
N ALA A 113 -12.45 -3.22 5.42
CA ALA A 113 -13.17 -2.32 4.53
C ALA A 113 -13.38 -0.97 5.22
N THR A 114 -13.14 0.12 4.51
CA THR A 114 -13.22 1.47 5.06
C THR A 114 -14.20 2.30 4.27
N LYS A 115 -15.18 2.89 4.97
CA LYS A 115 -16.13 3.82 4.36
C LYS A 115 -15.39 5.05 3.86
N ILE A 116 -15.74 5.48 2.66
CA ILE A 116 -15.16 6.67 2.05
C ILE A 116 -16.12 7.86 2.18
N PRO A 117 -15.59 9.09 2.39
CA PRO A 117 -16.41 10.30 2.42
C PRO A 117 -17.20 10.47 1.13
N ASP A 118 -18.41 11.03 1.23
CA ASP A 118 -19.26 11.29 0.05
C ASP A 118 -18.62 12.27 -0.94
N SER A 119 -17.74 13.15 -0.46
CA SER A 119 -17.00 14.12 -1.27
C SER A 119 -15.89 13.48 -2.13
N TRP A 120 -15.51 12.21 -1.86
CA TRP A 120 -14.45 11.55 -2.63
C TRP A 120 -15.03 10.77 -3.82
N SER A 121 -14.34 10.82 -4.95
CA SER A 121 -14.61 9.92 -6.06
C SER A 121 -14.13 8.49 -5.73
N PHE A 122 -14.62 7.49 -6.46
CA PHE A 122 -14.08 6.12 -6.32
C PHE A 122 -12.63 6.04 -6.82
N GLU A 123 -12.27 6.85 -7.80
CA GLU A 123 -10.91 6.94 -8.32
C GLU A 123 -9.93 7.41 -7.24
N GLU A 124 -10.25 8.48 -6.52
CA GLU A 124 -9.44 8.95 -5.38
C GLU A 124 -9.36 7.89 -4.30
N ALA A 125 -10.51 7.33 -3.92
CA ALA A 125 -10.60 6.34 -2.86
C ALA A 125 -9.86 5.03 -3.18
N SER A 126 -9.78 4.62 -4.44
CA SER A 126 -9.08 3.40 -4.85
C SER A 126 -7.57 3.46 -4.60
N THR A 127 -6.99 4.65 -4.33
CA THR A 127 -5.54 4.81 -4.17
C THR A 127 -4.98 4.34 -2.82
N PHE A 128 -5.81 3.95 -1.86
CA PHE A 128 -5.42 3.73 -0.48
C PHE A 128 -5.03 2.28 -0.13
N GLY A 129 -5.77 1.31 -0.59
CA GLY A 129 -5.72 -0.13 -0.29
C GLY A 129 -4.40 -0.66 0.32
N VAL A 130 -3.51 -1.15 -0.52
CA VAL A 130 -2.22 -1.71 -0.08
C VAL A 130 -1.34 -0.68 0.62
N GLY A 131 -1.46 0.60 0.22
CA GLY A 131 -0.67 1.68 0.81
C GLY A 131 -0.95 1.88 2.29
N VAL A 132 -2.21 1.89 2.71
CA VAL A 132 -2.60 2.04 4.13
C VAL A 132 -2.09 0.85 4.94
N SER A 133 -2.31 -0.39 4.48
CA SER A 133 -1.81 -1.58 5.17
C SER A 133 -0.28 -1.57 5.33
N THR A 134 0.42 -1.22 4.26
CA THR A 134 1.89 -1.13 4.23
C THR A 134 2.41 -0.06 5.19
N VAL A 135 1.79 1.13 5.21
CA VAL A 135 2.17 2.22 6.12
C VAL A 135 1.89 1.83 7.57
N GLY A 136 0.75 1.21 7.85
CA GLY A 136 0.44 0.70 9.18
C GLY A 136 1.52 -0.23 9.71
N GLN A 137 1.90 -1.23 8.93
CA GLN A 137 2.96 -2.16 9.29
C GLN A 137 4.34 -1.48 9.37
N GLY A 138 4.70 -0.69 8.36
CA GLY A 138 6.03 -0.06 8.27
C GLY A 138 6.29 0.94 9.39
N LEU A 139 5.39 1.90 9.58
CA LEU A 139 5.59 2.93 10.59
C LEU A 139 5.31 2.45 12.01
N TYR A 140 4.25 1.65 12.24
CA TYR A 140 3.77 1.39 13.60
C TYR A 140 4.11 -0.01 14.10
N GLN A 141 4.05 -1.05 13.28
CA GLN A 141 4.48 -2.37 13.71
C GLN A 141 6.00 -2.55 13.63
N SER A 142 6.64 -2.08 12.55
CA SER A 142 8.09 -2.20 12.36
C SER A 142 8.85 -1.11 13.10
N LEU A 143 8.70 0.17 12.69
CA LEU A 143 9.47 1.28 13.27
C LEU A 143 9.00 1.72 14.66
N LYS A 144 7.88 1.16 15.16
CA LYS A 144 7.32 1.47 16.49
C LYS A 144 7.04 2.96 16.71
N LEU A 145 6.58 3.67 15.69
CA LEU A 145 6.09 5.03 15.86
C LEU A 145 4.84 5.05 16.74
N THR A 146 4.59 6.16 17.40
CA THR A 146 3.34 6.40 18.12
C THR A 146 2.20 6.64 17.12
N LEU A 147 1.07 5.98 17.30
CA LEU A 147 -0.09 6.19 16.43
C LEU A 147 -0.64 7.62 16.53
N PRO A 148 -1.23 8.17 15.45
CA PRO A 148 -1.95 9.44 15.53
C PRO A 148 -2.99 9.45 16.65
N GLY A 149 -2.89 10.44 17.55
CA GLY A 149 -3.80 10.59 18.69
C GLY A 149 -3.44 9.80 19.94
N GLU A 150 -2.42 8.91 19.93
CA GLU A 150 -1.98 8.14 21.10
C GLU A 150 -0.73 8.71 21.77
N GLY A 151 -0.28 9.89 21.35
CA GLY A 151 0.92 10.55 21.87
C GLY A 151 1.57 11.43 20.82
N SER A 152 2.86 11.71 21.00
CA SER A 152 3.61 12.55 20.07
C SER A 152 4.98 11.93 19.80
N GLY A 153 5.43 12.03 18.56
CA GLY A 153 6.82 11.74 18.17
C GLY A 153 7.84 12.72 18.72
N ASN A 154 7.40 13.71 19.55
CA ASN A 154 8.23 14.70 20.23
C ASN A 154 9.22 15.45 19.31
N GLY A 155 8.89 15.56 18.02
CA GLY A 155 9.75 16.18 17.02
C GLY A 155 10.98 15.36 16.65
N GLU A 156 11.02 14.06 16.93
CA GLU A 156 12.02 13.15 16.39
C GLU A 156 11.93 13.09 14.87
N TYR A 157 13.06 12.84 14.22
CA TYR A 157 13.12 12.69 12.77
C TYR A 157 12.69 11.29 12.32
N VAL A 158 11.94 11.25 11.22
CA VAL A 158 11.65 10.04 10.43
C VAL A 158 11.96 10.33 8.98
N LEU A 159 12.72 9.48 8.33
CA LEU A 159 12.94 9.55 6.90
C LEU A 159 11.94 8.63 6.17
N VAL A 160 11.21 9.19 5.21
CA VAL A 160 10.45 8.43 4.22
C VAL A 160 11.23 8.46 2.92
N TYR A 161 11.97 7.40 2.65
CA TYR A 161 12.66 7.24 1.37
C TYR A 161 11.64 6.92 0.27
N GLY A 162 11.68 7.67 -0.84
CA GLY A 162 10.67 7.56 -1.89
C GLY A 162 9.35 8.28 -1.54
N GLY A 163 9.42 9.46 -0.92
CA GLY A 163 8.25 10.20 -0.44
C GLY A 163 7.22 10.58 -1.49
N SER A 164 7.56 10.59 -2.78
CA SER A 164 6.63 10.84 -3.88
C SER A 164 5.95 9.58 -4.43
N THR A 165 6.21 8.40 -3.88
CA THR A 165 5.47 7.18 -4.19
C THR A 165 4.08 7.21 -3.51
N ALA A 166 3.14 6.39 -3.97
CA ALA A 166 1.82 6.30 -3.34
C ALA A 166 1.92 5.93 -1.85
N THR A 167 2.76 4.94 -1.51
CA THR A 167 3.04 4.57 -0.11
C THR A 167 3.75 5.69 0.65
N GLY A 168 4.73 6.36 0.00
CA GLY A 168 5.48 7.45 0.59
C GLY A 168 4.62 8.66 0.96
N THR A 169 3.70 9.08 0.07
CA THR A 169 2.80 10.20 0.36
C THR A 169 1.85 9.91 1.53
N LEU A 170 1.41 8.67 1.69
CA LEU A 170 0.65 8.25 2.87
C LEU A 170 1.54 8.23 4.11
N ALA A 171 2.71 7.63 4.04
CA ALA A 171 3.65 7.56 5.17
C ALA A 171 4.01 8.95 5.73
N ILE A 172 4.24 9.93 4.85
CA ILE A 172 4.48 11.33 5.24
C ILE A 172 3.32 11.86 6.08
N GLN A 173 2.09 11.69 5.61
CA GLN A 173 0.90 12.22 6.29
C GLN A 173 0.70 11.54 7.66
N TYR A 174 0.79 10.22 7.73
CA TYR A 174 0.65 9.51 9.00
C TYR A 174 1.75 9.86 10.00
N ALA A 175 3.02 9.86 9.60
CA ALA A 175 4.14 10.24 10.47
C ALA A 175 4.00 11.69 10.97
N LYS A 176 3.51 12.61 10.11
CA LYS A 176 3.23 14.00 10.49
C LYS A 176 2.11 14.08 11.53
N LEU A 177 1.00 13.34 11.34
CA LEU A 177 -0.10 13.27 12.30
C LEU A 177 0.32 12.64 13.63
N SER A 178 1.36 11.83 13.63
CA SER A 178 1.99 11.25 14.83
C SER A 178 3.00 12.20 15.51
N GLY A 179 3.18 13.43 15.01
CA GLY A 179 4.03 14.45 15.62
C GLY A 179 5.53 14.33 15.33
N TYR A 180 5.92 13.57 14.29
CA TYR A 180 7.32 13.45 13.85
C TYR A 180 7.71 14.57 12.88
N LYS A 181 9.01 14.89 12.85
CA LYS A 181 9.63 15.70 11.80
C LYS A 181 9.95 14.80 10.61
N VAL A 182 9.20 14.96 9.52
CA VAL A 182 9.30 14.07 8.38
C VAL A 182 10.27 14.61 7.35
N LEU A 183 11.27 13.82 7.03
CA LEU A 183 12.19 14.02 5.92
C LEU A 183 11.81 13.10 4.75
N SER A 184 12.15 13.48 3.54
CA SER A 184 11.85 12.68 2.35
C SER A 184 13.00 12.66 1.37
N THR A 185 13.17 11.54 0.65
CA THR A 185 13.91 11.55 -0.61
C THR A 185 12.92 11.47 -1.78
N ASN A 186 13.14 12.26 -2.81
CA ASN A 186 12.34 12.27 -4.04
C ASN A 186 13.09 12.98 -5.17
N SER A 187 12.60 12.82 -6.40
CA SER A 187 13.08 13.66 -7.52
C SER A 187 12.66 15.11 -7.32
N PRO A 188 13.49 16.12 -7.70
CA PRO A 188 13.19 17.53 -7.48
C PRO A 188 11.84 18.03 -8.03
N HIS A 189 11.37 17.47 -9.15
CA HIS A 189 10.06 17.82 -9.71
C HIS A 189 8.85 17.42 -8.85
N ASN A 190 9.07 16.57 -7.82
CA ASN A 190 8.04 16.17 -6.84
C ASN A 190 8.16 16.93 -5.51
N ASN A 191 9.05 17.94 -5.39
CA ASN A 191 9.25 18.68 -4.14
C ASN A 191 7.97 19.35 -3.64
N ASP A 192 7.20 19.97 -4.54
CA ASP A 192 5.95 20.63 -4.17
C ASP A 192 4.90 19.63 -3.63
N LEU A 193 4.83 18.46 -4.23
CA LEU A 193 3.95 17.39 -3.76
C LEU A 193 4.28 17.02 -2.31
N VAL A 194 5.52 16.63 -2.02
CA VAL A 194 5.89 16.17 -0.66
C VAL A 194 5.83 17.32 0.36
N LYS A 195 6.18 18.54 -0.04
CA LYS A 195 6.07 19.72 0.81
C LYS A 195 4.62 20.01 1.19
N SER A 196 3.68 19.88 0.25
CA SER A 196 2.25 20.07 0.51
C SER A 196 1.67 19.08 1.54
N LEU A 197 2.34 17.93 1.73
CA LEU A 197 1.97 16.90 2.71
C LEU A 197 2.65 17.10 4.07
N GLY A 198 3.53 18.10 4.19
CA GLY A 198 4.15 18.48 5.46
C GLY A 198 5.55 17.94 5.70
N VAL A 199 6.27 17.55 4.63
CA VAL A 199 7.71 17.25 4.72
C VAL A 199 8.47 18.49 5.15
N GLU A 200 9.35 18.34 6.15
CA GLU A 200 10.20 19.42 6.66
C GLU A 200 11.34 19.74 5.67
N LYS A 201 11.97 18.69 5.15
CA LYS A 201 13.04 18.80 4.16
C LYS A 201 13.02 17.62 3.21
N SER A 202 13.13 17.88 1.92
CA SER A 202 13.34 16.85 0.89
C SER A 202 14.76 16.88 0.36
N PHE A 203 15.27 15.70 -0.02
CA PHE A 203 16.59 15.50 -0.58
C PHE A 203 16.47 14.77 -1.92
N ASN A 204 17.34 15.11 -2.86
CA ASN A 204 17.39 14.43 -4.14
C ASN A 204 18.19 13.11 -4.00
N TYR A 205 17.53 11.98 -4.12
CA TYR A 205 18.18 10.68 -4.00
C TYR A 205 19.25 10.38 -5.06
N LYS A 206 19.33 11.20 -6.13
CA LYS A 206 20.37 11.10 -7.18
C LYS A 206 21.67 11.79 -6.79
N ASP A 207 21.69 12.58 -5.74
CA ASP A 207 22.92 13.20 -5.25
C ASP A 207 23.79 12.13 -4.60
N GLN A 208 25.07 12.07 -4.99
CA GLN A 208 25.99 11.01 -4.55
C GLN A 208 26.18 10.93 -3.04
N ASP A 209 25.98 12.07 -2.35
CA ASP A 209 26.11 12.21 -0.90
C ASP A 209 24.78 12.38 -0.17
N CYS A 210 23.67 11.98 -0.81
CA CYS A 210 22.31 12.16 -0.28
C CYS A 210 22.17 11.67 1.18
N GLY A 211 22.67 10.47 1.49
CA GLY A 211 22.61 9.93 2.85
C GLY A 211 23.39 10.80 3.87
N LYS A 212 24.58 11.27 3.47
CA LYS A 212 25.39 12.18 4.29
C LYS A 212 24.70 13.52 4.51
N GLN A 213 24.10 14.12 3.50
CA GLN A 213 23.33 15.37 3.60
C GLN A 213 22.19 15.23 4.64
N ILE A 214 21.48 14.10 4.62
CA ILE A 214 20.40 13.81 5.59
C ILE A 214 20.96 13.69 7.00
N ARG A 215 22.07 12.96 7.18
CA ARG A 215 22.74 12.79 8.47
C ARG A 215 23.23 14.11 9.04
N GLU A 216 23.86 14.94 8.23
CA GLU A 216 24.31 16.29 8.61
C GLU A 216 23.12 17.18 9.00
N TYR A 217 22.06 17.21 8.20
CA TYR A 217 20.85 17.98 8.49
C TYR A 217 20.23 17.61 9.83
N THR A 218 20.19 16.33 10.17
CA THR A 218 19.63 15.83 11.44
C THR A 218 20.60 15.93 12.61
N GLY A 219 21.85 16.34 12.38
CA GLY A 219 22.92 16.29 13.38
C GLY A 219 23.16 14.88 13.93
N GLY A 220 23.01 13.86 13.08
CA GLY A 220 23.16 12.45 13.43
C GLY A 220 22.06 11.89 14.32
N LYS A 221 20.89 12.55 14.42
CA LYS A 221 19.78 12.13 15.30
C LYS A 221 18.73 11.26 14.60
N LEU A 222 18.83 11.03 13.28
CA LEU A 222 17.94 10.13 12.58
C LEU A 222 18.20 8.68 13.00
N SER A 223 17.15 7.99 13.43
CA SER A 223 17.21 6.57 13.81
C SER A 223 16.10 5.72 13.15
N LYS A 224 15.18 6.32 12.42
CA LYS A 224 13.99 5.64 11.87
C LYS A 224 13.84 5.97 10.40
N VAL A 225 13.89 4.95 9.54
CA VAL A 225 13.76 5.09 8.09
C VAL A 225 12.69 4.12 7.59
N PHE A 226 11.73 4.64 6.84
CA PHE A 226 10.79 3.86 6.05
C PHE A 226 11.18 3.96 4.58
N ASP A 227 11.79 2.91 4.07
CA ASP A 227 12.23 2.83 2.68
C ASP A 227 11.15 2.20 1.81
N THR A 228 10.42 3.04 1.07
CA THR A 228 9.30 2.62 0.21
C THR A 228 9.75 2.15 -1.18
N ILE A 229 11.05 2.13 -1.46
CA ILE A 229 11.65 1.68 -2.72
C ILE A 229 12.29 0.30 -2.53
N SER A 230 13.23 0.18 -1.57
CA SER A 230 13.91 -1.07 -1.19
C SER A 230 14.73 -1.71 -2.32
N GLU A 231 15.07 -0.95 -3.35
CA GLU A 231 15.80 -1.39 -4.54
C GLU A 231 16.90 -0.38 -4.92
N GLY A 232 17.87 -0.80 -5.74
CA GLY A 232 18.96 0.06 -6.18
C GLY A 232 19.83 0.55 -5.03
N ASP A 233 20.06 1.86 -4.97
CA ASP A 233 20.89 2.50 -3.94
C ASP A 233 20.10 2.89 -2.68
N SER A 234 18.77 2.66 -2.64
CA SER A 234 17.95 3.12 -1.51
C SER A 234 18.39 2.52 -0.18
N PRO A 235 18.74 1.21 -0.06
CA PRO A 235 19.21 0.66 1.20
C PRO A 235 20.49 1.30 1.72
N LYS A 236 21.44 1.58 0.81
CA LYS A 236 22.70 2.25 1.13
C LYS A 236 22.47 3.67 1.62
N ILE A 237 21.70 4.48 0.87
CA ILE A 237 21.39 5.87 1.22
C ILE A 237 20.62 5.92 2.55
N SER A 238 19.68 5.00 2.76
CA SER A 238 18.91 4.87 4.01
C SER A 238 19.82 4.57 5.20
N ALA A 239 20.81 3.68 5.03
CA ALA A 239 21.77 3.35 6.08
C ALA A 239 22.73 4.53 6.39
N GLU A 240 23.27 5.18 5.35
CA GLU A 240 24.15 6.35 5.48
C GLU A 240 23.46 7.53 6.18
N ALA A 241 22.14 7.66 6.06
CA ALA A 241 21.34 8.71 6.67
C ALA A 241 21.21 8.55 8.20
N ILE A 242 21.28 7.31 8.69
CA ILE A 242 21.16 6.99 10.14
C ILE A 242 22.39 7.46 10.89
N GLY A 243 22.18 7.96 12.12
CA GLY A 243 23.23 8.45 13.00
C GLY A 243 24.10 7.34 13.61
N ASP A 244 25.19 7.73 14.32
CA ASP A 244 26.19 6.82 14.89
C ASP A 244 25.65 5.87 15.96
N ASN A 245 24.52 6.21 16.56
CA ASN A 245 23.86 5.38 17.56
C ASN A 245 23.06 4.21 16.95
N GLY A 246 23.04 4.10 15.60
CA GLY A 246 22.25 3.12 14.90
C GLY A 246 20.77 3.49 14.82
N GLY A 247 19.96 2.49 14.45
CA GLY A 247 18.52 2.72 14.28
C GLY A 247 17.84 1.55 13.59
N LYS A 248 16.74 1.84 12.93
CA LYS A 248 15.95 0.83 12.23
C LYS A 248 15.48 1.30 10.85
N ILE A 249 15.58 0.41 9.88
CA ILE A 249 15.04 0.59 8.54
C ILE A 249 13.92 -0.45 8.31
N SER A 250 12.75 0.04 7.91
CA SER A 250 11.66 -0.80 7.44
C SER A 250 11.62 -0.76 5.92
N PHE A 251 11.75 -1.93 5.29
CA PHE A 251 11.75 -2.13 3.85
C PHE A 251 10.44 -2.74 3.36
N LEU A 252 10.10 -2.54 2.08
CA LEU A 252 8.96 -3.17 1.40
C LEU A 252 9.32 -4.42 0.61
N LEU A 253 10.60 -4.61 0.31
CA LEU A 253 11.14 -5.80 -0.34
C LEU A 253 12.26 -6.37 0.51
N PRO A 254 12.57 -7.67 0.39
CA PRO A 254 13.72 -8.26 1.09
C PRO A 254 15.03 -7.58 0.71
N VAL A 255 15.74 -7.07 1.70
CA VAL A 255 17.07 -6.47 1.56
C VAL A 255 18.07 -7.29 2.36
N GLY A 256 19.14 -7.75 1.69
CA GLY A 256 20.20 -8.49 2.32
C GLY A 256 21.06 -7.61 3.24
N ARG A 257 21.67 -8.22 4.25
CA ARG A 257 22.57 -7.53 5.20
C ARG A 257 23.81 -6.95 4.50
N ASP A 258 24.22 -7.51 3.37
CA ASP A 258 25.29 -6.97 2.52
C ASP A 258 25.04 -5.54 2.02
N LYS A 259 23.75 -5.14 1.91
CA LYS A 259 23.34 -3.77 1.53
C LYS A 259 23.30 -2.80 2.70
N VAL A 260 23.19 -3.30 3.94
CA VAL A 260 23.18 -2.55 5.19
C VAL A 260 24.14 -3.24 6.17
N PRO A 261 25.47 -3.08 6.00
CA PRO A 261 26.46 -3.85 6.76
C PRO A 261 26.60 -3.40 8.23
N ASP A 262 26.17 -2.20 8.59
CA ASP A 262 26.24 -1.73 9.97
C ASP A 262 25.26 -2.50 10.87
N GLU A 263 25.80 -3.31 11.79
CA GLU A 263 25.01 -4.16 12.69
C GLU A 263 24.18 -3.36 13.72
N LYS A 264 24.52 -2.08 13.96
CA LYS A 264 23.71 -1.18 14.80
C LYS A 264 22.40 -0.80 14.14
N ILE A 265 22.24 -1.06 12.84
CA ILE A 265 21.02 -0.77 12.11
C ILE A 265 20.20 -2.06 11.99
N GLU A 266 19.07 -2.10 12.68
CA GLU A 266 18.09 -3.17 12.51
C GLU A 266 17.38 -3.02 11.16
N ILE A 267 17.24 -4.12 10.42
CA ILE A 267 16.47 -4.15 9.18
C ILE A 267 15.26 -5.08 9.30
N GLN A 268 14.13 -4.65 8.79
CA GLN A 268 12.90 -5.44 8.77
C GLN A 268 12.18 -5.24 7.45
N THR A 269 11.66 -6.32 6.86
CA THR A 269 10.77 -6.25 5.69
C THR A 269 9.33 -6.37 6.16
N THR A 270 8.47 -5.48 5.66
CA THR A 270 7.01 -5.55 5.87
C THR A 270 6.37 -6.26 4.69
N LEU A 271 5.30 -7.02 4.98
CA LEU A 271 4.57 -7.79 3.97
C LEU A 271 3.07 -7.59 4.16
N ALA A 272 2.51 -6.66 3.39
CA ALA A 272 1.14 -6.18 3.56
C ALA A 272 0.06 -7.29 3.58
N TYR A 273 0.31 -8.41 2.92
CA TYR A 273 -0.65 -9.51 2.81
C TYR A 273 -0.98 -10.17 4.16
N SER A 274 -0.08 -10.12 5.14
CA SER A 274 -0.30 -10.69 6.46
C SER A 274 -1.41 -9.98 7.26
N VAL A 275 -1.83 -8.77 6.84
CA VAL A 275 -2.92 -8.03 7.51
C VAL A 275 -4.28 -8.74 7.41
N THR A 276 -4.44 -9.68 6.49
CA THR A 276 -5.66 -10.50 6.42
C THR A 276 -5.78 -11.50 7.57
N GLY A 277 -4.68 -11.74 8.28
CA GLY A 277 -4.59 -12.76 9.34
C GLY A 277 -4.56 -14.20 8.82
N GLU A 278 -4.61 -14.39 7.52
CA GLU A 278 -4.65 -15.71 6.86
C GLU A 278 -3.27 -16.14 6.39
N GLY A 279 -3.05 -17.46 6.29
CA GLY A 279 -1.84 -18.00 5.68
C GLY A 279 -1.90 -17.87 4.16
N PHE A 280 -0.76 -17.63 3.54
CA PHE A 280 -0.65 -17.50 2.08
C PHE A 280 0.70 -18.00 1.57
N LYS A 281 0.85 -18.09 0.25
CA LYS A 281 2.13 -18.40 -0.39
C LYS A 281 2.77 -17.12 -0.94
N PHE A 282 4.06 -16.93 -0.64
CA PHE A 282 4.87 -15.86 -1.22
C PHE A 282 6.03 -16.47 -2.01
N GLY A 283 5.85 -16.56 -3.32
CA GLY A 283 6.70 -17.36 -4.18
C GLY A 283 6.66 -18.86 -3.78
N PRO A 284 7.82 -19.47 -3.47
CA PRO A 284 7.90 -20.87 -3.02
C PRO A 284 7.58 -21.03 -1.52
N ASN A 285 7.54 -19.94 -0.75
CA ASN A 285 7.46 -20.00 0.70
C ASN A 285 6.01 -19.98 1.19
N ASP A 286 5.71 -20.82 2.17
CA ASP A 286 4.48 -20.72 2.94
C ASP A 286 4.65 -19.67 4.04
N VAL A 287 3.76 -18.68 4.05
CA VAL A 287 3.69 -17.66 5.11
C VAL A 287 2.54 -18.05 6.03
N PRO A 288 2.81 -18.35 7.29
CA PRO A 288 1.77 -18.74 8.23
C PRO A 288 0.80 -17.59 8.51
N ALA A 289 -0.42 -17.94 8.92
CA ALA A 289 -1.41 -16.98 9.42
C ALA A 289 -0.84 -16.15 10.58
N LYS A 290 -1.12 -14.86 10.59
CA LYS A 290 -0.72 -13.91 11.65
C LYS A 290 -1.93 -13.17 12.19
N PRO A 291 -2.69 -13.76 13.11
CA PRO A 291 -3.86 -13.10 13.69
C PRO A 291 -3.56 -11.76 14.34
N GLU A 292 -2.35 -11.59 14.90
CA GLU A 292 -1.88 -10.33 15.50
C GLU A 292 -1.76 -9.20 14.47
N ASP A 293 -1.37 -9.50 13.23
CA ASP A 293 -1.33 -8.50 12.15
C ASP A 293 -2.74 -8.07 11.74
N PHE A 294 -3.71 -9.00 11.75
CA PHE A 294 -5.11 -8.67 11.47
C PHE A 294 -5.73 -7.80 12.59
N GLU A 295 -5.50 -8.12 13.87
CA GLU A 295 -6.00 -7.30 14.97
C GLU A 295 -5.41 -5.88 14.93
N PHE A 296 -4.13 -5.75 14.64
CA PHE A 296 -3.51 -4.45 14.41
C PHE A 296 -4.15 -3.73 13.22
N ALA A 297 -4.31 -4.43 12.10
CA ALA A 297 -4.90 -3.86 10.88
C ALA A 297 -6.32 -3.35 11.10
N LYS A 298 -7.19 -4.09 11.83
CA LYS A 298 -8.53 -3.62 12.21
C LYS A 298 -8.46 -2.29 12.95
N LYS A 299 -7.57 -2.18 13.95
CA LYS A 299 -7.36 -0.93 14.69
C LYS A 299 -6.89 0.19 13.78
N PHE A 300 -5.92 -0.08 12.91
CA PHE A 300 -5.33 0.93 12.04
C PHE A 300 -6.28 1.40 10.93
N TRP A 301 -7.01 0.48 10.30
CA TRP A 301 -8.04 0.84 9.32
C TRP A 301 -9.23 1.56 9.96
N GLY A 302 -9.57 1.25 11.22
CA GLY A 302 -10.56 2.01 11.98
C GLY A 302 -10.11 3.45 12.29
N LEU A 303 -8.84 3.65 12.63
CA LEU A 303 -8.22 4.97 12.76
C LEU A 303 -8.22 5.71 11.41
N THR A 304 -7.84 5.03 10.34
CA THR A 304 -7.83 5.57 8.97
C THR A 304 -9.20 6.11 8.57
N GLU A 305 -10.28 5.36 8.82
CA GLU A 305 -11.65 5.80 8.53
C GLU A 305 -12.00 7.12 9.25
N LYS A 306 -11.60 7.27 10.50
CA LYS A 306 -11.79 8.54 11.24
C LYS A 306 -10.99 9.68 10.60
N LEU A 307 -9.73 9.42 10.22
CA LEU A 307 -8.88 10.43 9.59
C LEU A 307 -9.41 10.84 8.21
N PHE A 308 -10.03 9.92 7.46
CA PHE A 308 -10.71 10.22 6.21
C PHE A 308 -11.94 11.11 6.44
N ALA A 309 -12.79 10.76 7.39
CA ALA A 309 -13.97 11.55 7.74
C ALA A 309 -13.61 12.97 8.23
N GLU A 310 -12.46 13.12 8.89
CA GLU A 310 -11.93 14.40 9.38
C GLU A 310 -11.17 15.20 8.30
N GLY A 311 -11.00 14.64 7.08
CA GLY A 311 -10.24 15.27 6.00
C GLY A 311 -8.74 15.44 6.28
N LYS A 312 -8.20 14.64 7.20
CA LYS A 312 -6.78 14.72 7.62
C LYS A 312 -5.82 13.95 6.73
N ILE A 313 -6.33 13.03 5.92
CA ILE A 313 -5.55 12.26 4.94
C ILE A 313 -6.06 12.61 3.54
N LYS A 314 -5.12 12.91 2.64
CA LYS A 314 -5.39 13.19 1.23
C LYS A 314 -4.99 11.98 0.38
N SER A 315 -5.74 11.74 -0.70
CA SER A 315 -5.39 10.74 -1.70
C SER A 315 -4.06 11.07 -2.41
N HIS A 316 -3.40 10.05 -2.91
CA HIS A 316 -2.28 10.25 -3.84
C HIS A 316 -2.81 10.82 -5.17
N PRO A 317 -2.07 11.72 -5.86
CA PRO A 317 -2.48 12.21 -7.17
C PRO A 317 -2.76 11.06 -8.14
N THR A 318 -3.89 11.14 -8.85
CA THR A 318 -4.35 10.08 -9.76
C THR A 318 -4.00 10.39 -11.21
N ASP A 319 -3.74 9.34 -11.98
CA ASP A 319 -3.72 9.30 -13.45
C ASP A 319 -4.88 8.40 -13.89
N VAL A 320 -6.07 8.99 -14.02
CA VAL A 320 -7.29 8.25 -14.36
C VAL A 320 -7.30 7.94 -15.85
N ARG A 321 -7.38 6.66 -16.18
CA ARG A 321 -7.34 6.16 -17.55
C ARG A 321 -8.66 5.47 -17.94
N SER A 322 -9.00 5.58 -19.21
CA SER A 322 -10.17 4.93 -19.80
C SER A 322 -9.90 3.47 -20.22
N GLY A 323 -10.96 2.72 -20.51
CA GLY A 323 -10.89 1.37 -21.08
C GLY A 323 -11.04 0.23 -20.06
N GLY A 324 -11.24 0.56 -18.77
CA GLY A 324 -11.60 -0.41 -17.74
C GLY A 324 -10.60 -1.56 -17.61
N ILE A 325 -11.12 -2.75 -17.27
CA ILE A 325 -10.32 -3.97 -17.04
C ILE A 325 -9.47 -4.34 -18.26
N ASP A 326 -9.99 -4.10 -19.47
CA ASP A 326 -9.32 -4.49 -20.73
C ASP A 326 -7.99 -3.73 -20.95
N LYS A 327 -7.81 -2.56 -20.31
CA LYS A 327 -6.64 -1.68 -20.46
C LYS A 327 -5.66 -1.71 -19.28
N ILE A 328 -5.98 -2.41 -18.20
CA ILE A 328 -5.13 -2.49 -17.00
C ILE A 328 -3.69 -2.95 -17.33
N LYS A 329 -3.54 -3.90 -18.25
CA LYS A 329 -2.21 -4.41 -18.66
C LYS A 329 -1.30 -3.31 -19.22
N GLU A 330 -1.86 -2.36 -19.94
CA GLU A 330 -1.10 -1.21 -20.46
C GLU A 330 -0.53 -0.36 -19.31
N GLY A 331 -1.34 -0.09 -18.29
CA GLY A 331 -0.91 0.63 -17.10
C GLY A 331 0.15 -0.13 -16.29
N MET A 332 -0.01 -1.46 -16.13
CA MET A 332 1.00 -2.31 -15.48
C MET A 332 2.34 -2.26 -16.23
N LYS A 333 2.31 -2.27 -17.56
CA LYS A 333 3.50 -2.14 -18.41
C LYS A 333 4.16 -0.77 -18.24
N ASP A 334 3.39 0.32 -18.19
CA ASP A 334 3.92 1.66 -17.97
C ASP A 334 4.60 1.80 -16.60
N GLN A 335 4.05 1.15 -15.55
CA GLN A 335 4.73 1.09 -14.24
C GLN A 335 6.05 0.31 -14.31
N GLN A 336 6.03 -0.85 -14.96
CA GLN A 336 7.22 -1.70 -15.16
C GLN A 336 8.31 -0.95 -15.92
N ASP A 337 7.94 -0.14 -16.91
CA ASP A 337 8.85 0.68 -17.72
C ASP A 337 9.32 1.98 -17.02
N GLY A 338 8.90 2.23 -15.76
CA GLY A 338 9.29 3.42 -15.01
C GLY A 338 8.70 4.74 -15.52
N LYS A 339 7.62 4.71 -16.29
CA LYS A 339 6.97 5.90 -16.90
C LYS A 339 6.08 6.67 -15.94
N VAL A 340 5.90 6.19 -14.69
CA VAL A 340 4.97 6.76 -13.71
C VAL A 340 5.76 7.41 -12.58
N SER A 341 5.48 8.68 -12.30
CA SER A 341 6.13 9.43 -11.21
C SER A 341 5.14 10.38 -10.55
N GLY A 342 5.06 10.35 -9.21
CA GLY A 342 4.23 11.24 -8.41
C GLY A 342 2.72 11.12 -8.65
N LYS A 343 2.28 10.08 -9.34
CA LYS A 343 0.88 9.77 -9.63
C LYS A 343 0.62 8.27 -9.51
N LYS A 344 -0.63 7.89 -9.29
CA LYS A 344 -1.08 6.50 -9.29
C LYS A 344 -2.05 6.27 -10.45
N ILE A 345 -1.77 5.25 -11.27
CA ILE A 345 -2.65 4.89 -12.38
C ILE A 345 -3.93 4.30 -11.80
N VAL A 346 -5.06 4.79 -12.27
CA VAL A 346 -6.40 4.36 -11.87
C VAL A 346 -7.21 4.05 -13.12
N TYR A 347 -7.99 2.98 -13.07
CA TYR A 347 -8.99 2.66 -14.08
C TYR A 347 -10.37 2.64 -13.47
N THR A 348 -11.32 3.34 -14.12
CA THR A 348 -12.75 3.24 -13.80
C THR A 348 -13.28 1.92 -14.33
N ILE A 349 -14.00 1.18 -13.49
CA ILE A 349 -14.67 -0.08 -13.84
C ILE A 349 -16.16 0.20 -13.96
N ALA A 350 -16.75 -0.15 -15.12
CA ALA A 350 -18.14 0.16 -15.46
C ALA A 350 -19.15 -0.74 -14.74
#